data_c98dce1f6526de672800b6d6d5ccb41f
#
_entry.id   c98dce1f6526de672800b6d6d5ccb41f
#
_cell.length_a   1.000
_cell.length_b   1.000
_cell.length_c   1.000
_cell.angle_alpha   90.00
_cell.angle_beta   90.00
_cell.angle_gamma   90.00
#
_symmetry.space_group_name_H-M   'P 1'
#
loop_
_entity.id
_entity.type
_entity.pdbx_description
1 polymer ?
#
loop_
_entity_poly.entity_id
_entity_poly.type
_entity_poly.pdbx_seq_one_letter_code
_entity_poly.pdbx_strand_id
1 'polypeptide(L)'
;MIKKQCAAYIVLVVVIGFLITAGQSHAQQVKWKGQGCFPLNNPLGKLTIALWKENVEKMSGGRMTIQLHDAGEIVPPTKIYDAVRDGLLDFGMNTPAWQKGKYPAGDLYYTLPGGVLEFNDLIIWMYAGGGKELAQEMYKEELIVFPLGLTPPEEVWSKKPVKSLADIKGMKIRAAGLSMELWEKLGASVVLLAAGEVVPALQRGLIDGVEFLEASADYTIGLHEVCKYRFGPPVHMSNNIFQLMIKTKSWKELPADLKAVVEGAAMAATFQGYTKWWVETIEFDKKIRDYGVVTTKLSPKDQAKTRELTMQILDEKSKQDPFFAKVWKSQRDFIQRYKPYYDLTKFD
;
A
#
# COMPACT_ATOMS: atom_id res chain seq x y z
N MET A 1 -35.99 48.75 45.25
CA MET A 1 -35.03 48.64 44.14
C MET A 1 -34.28 47.29 44.16
N ILE A 2 -33.83 46.76 45.25
CA ILE A 2 -33.02 45.53 45.38
C ILE A 2 -33.75 44.27 44.88
N LYS A 3 -35.06 44.09 45.14
CA LYS A 3 -35.84 42.92 44.67
C LYS A 3 -35.99 42.82 43.13
N LYS A 4 -35.98 43.93 42.39
CA LYS A 4 -36.06 43.93 40.91
C LYS A 4 -34.70 43.58 40.29
N GLN A 5 -33.59 43.94 40.92
CA GLN A 5 -32.25 43.60 40.44
C GLN A 5 -31.96 42.11 40.61
N CYS A 6 -32.34 41.51 41.76
CA CYS A 6 -32.17 40.06 41.97
C CYS A 6 -32.96 39.21 40.96
N ALA A 7 -34.17 39.61 40.58
CA ALA A 7 -34.95 38.88 39.58
C ALA A 7 -34.31 38.94 38.16
N ALA A 8 -33.69 40.09 37.80
CA ALA A 8 -33.00 40.23 36.53
C ALA A 8 -31.73 39.34 36.44
N TYR A 9 -30.98 39.21 37.53
CA TYR A 9 -29.80 38.35 37.60
C TYR A 9 -30.15 36.85 37.52
N ILE A 10 -31.24 36.45 38.17
CA ILE A 10 -31.71 35.03 38.12
C ILE A 10 -32.17 34.69 36.72
N VAL A 11 -32.89 35.57 35.99
CA VAL A 11 -33.29 35.36 34.58
C VAL A 11 -32.09 35.28 33.66
N LEU A 12 -31.06 36.13 33.85
CA LEU A 12 -29.85 36.16 33.05
C LEU A 12 -29.04 34.83 33.23
N VAL A 13 -28.88 34.35 34.49
CA VAL A 13 -28.19 33.12 34.78
C VAL A 13 -28.91 31.89 34.23
N VAL A 14 -30.25 31.86 34.24
CA VAL A 14 -31.06 30.79 33.66
C VAL A 14 -30.98 30.79 32.14
N VAL A 15 -30.97 31.96 31.48
CA VAL A 15 -30.82 32.06 30.01
C VAL A 15 -29.40 31.66 29.55
N ILE A 16 -28.35 32.05 30.28
CA ILE A 16 -27.00 31.65 30.01
C ILE A 16 -26.84 30.12 30.25
N GLY A 17 -27.44 29.57 31.31
CA GLY A 17 -27.47 28.12 31.55
C GLY A 17 -28.17 27.33 30.42
N PHE A 18 -29.28 27.85 29.87
CA PHE A 18 -29.99 27.23 28.74
C PHE A 18 -29.21 27.35 27.41
N LEU A 19 -28.43 28.40 27.20
CA LEU A 19 -27.57 28.54 26.02
C LEU A 19 -26.36 27.62 26.03
N ILE A 20 -25.87 27.27 27.22
CA ILE A 20 -24.74 26.31 27.34
C ILE A 20 -25.21 24.85 27.15
N THR A 21 -26.45 24.52 27.47
CA THR A 21 -27.00 23.16 27.28
C THR A 21 -27.52 22.92 25.85
N ALA A 22 -27.85 23.97 25.07
CA ALA A 22 -28.33 23.86 23.71
C ALA A 22 -27.23 23.50 22.68
N GLY A 23 -25.94 23.51 23.10
CA GLY A 23 -24.78 23.22 22.22
C GLY A 23 -24.26 21.78 22.25
N GLN A 24 -24.84 20.87 23.02
CA GLN A 24 -24.55 19.44 22.85
C GLN A 24 -25.40 18.85 21.72
N SER A 25 -25.09 19.28 20.49
CA SER A 25 -25.40 18.47 19.32
C SER A 25 -24.86 17.06 19.63
N HIS A 26 -25.75 16.07 19.77
CA HIS A 26 -25.34 14.67 19.76
C HIS A 26 -24.65 14.42 18.42
N ALA A 27 -23.33 14.66 18.39
CA ALA A 27 -22.55 14.39 17.22
C ALA A 27 -22.76 12.90 16.87
N GLN A 28 -23.32 12.67 15.70
CA GLN A 28 -23.64 11.33 15.22
C GLN A 28 -22.43 10.43 15.41
N GLN A 29 -22.55 9.41 16.26
CA GLN A 29 -21.53 8.39 16.41
C GLN A 29 -21.62 7.43 15.24
N VAL A 30 -20.50 7.25 14.54
CA VAL A 30 -20.37 6.33 13.40
C VAL A 30 -19.50 5.16 13.83
N LYS A 31 -20.00 3.95 13.60
CA LYS A 31 -19.24 2.74 13.84
C LYS A 31 -19.07 1.98 12.54
N TRP A 32 -17.82 1.78 12.13
CA TRP A 32 -17.47 0.99 10.96
C TRP A 32 -16.77 -0.30 11.34
N LYS A 33 -17.06 -1.36 10.57
CA LYS A 33 -16.44 -2.67 10.69
C LYS A 33 -15.63 -2.97 9.42
N GLY A 34 -14.39 -3.40 9.58
CA GLY A 34 -13.53 -3.73 8.43
C GLY A 34 -12.37 -4.64 8.78
N GLN A 35 -11.61 -5.01 7.74
CA GLN A 35 -10.52 -5.96 7.84
C GLN A 35 -9.34 -5.54 6.94
N GLY A 36 -8.11 -5.72 7.45
CA GLY A 36 -6.89 -5.62 6.66
C GLY A 36 -6.49 -6.95 6.02
N CYS A 37 -5.69 -6.88 4.96
CA CYS A 37 -5.18 -8.06 4.29
C CYS A 37 -3.92 -8.66 4.94
N PHE A 38 -3.33 -7.99 5.91
CA PHE A 38 -2.16 -8.44 6.65
C PHE A 38 -2.44 -8.53 8.14
N PRO A 39 -1.77 -9.47 8.87
CA PRO A 39 -1.91 -9.58 10.31
C PRO A 39 -1.55 -8.26 11.03
N LEU A 40 -2.32 -7.90 12.04
CA LEU A 40 -2.16 -6.63 12.78
C LEU A 40 -0.88 -6.57 13.62
N ASN A 41 -0.28 -7.71 13.93
CA ASN A 41 1.02 -7.81 14.61
C ASN A 41 2.22 -7.71 13.65
N ASN A 42 1.98 -7.71 12.34
CA ASN A 42 3.01 -7.52 11.30
C ASN A 42 3.16 -6.03 10.98
N PRO A 43 4.36 -5.53 10.62
CA PRO A 43 4.57 -4.15 10.19
C PRO A 43 3.55 -3.65 9.16
N LEU A 44 3.18 -4.49 8.16
CA LEU A 44 2.18 -4.13 7.15
C LEU A 44 0.80 -3.83 7.72
N GLY A 45 0.31 -4.63 8.65
CA GLY A 45 -0.98 -4.36 9.31
C GLY A 45 -0.88 -3.23 10.32
N LYS A 46 0.17 -3.23 11.15
CA LYS A 46 0.39 -2.29 12.24
C LYS A 46 0.64 -0.86 11.74
N LEU A 47 1.52 -0.69 10.76
CA LEU A 47 1.96 0.63 10.26
C LEU A 47 1.09 1.17 9.12
N THR A 48 0.01 0.48 8.77
CA THR A 48 -0.94 0.92 7.75
C THR A 48 -2.36 1.04 8.33
N ILE A 49 -3.17 0.00 8.22
CA ILE A 49 -4.59 0.06 8.57
C ILE A 49 -4.86 0.24 10.07
N ALA A 50 -4.01 -0.32 10.95
CA ALA A 50 -4.16 -0.10 12.40
C ALA A 50 -3.84 1.37 12.75
N LEU A 51 -2.79 1.94 12.15
CA LEU A 51 -2.44 3.35 12.32
C LEU A 51 -3.51 4.28 11.73
N TRP A 52 -4.13 3.90 10.59
CA TRP A 52 -5.28 4.62 10.07
C TRP A 52 -6.46 4.63 11.03
N LYS A 53 -6.80 3.47 11.62
CA LYS A 53 -7.83 3.37 12.65
C LYS A 53 -7.56 4.34 13.80
N GLU A 54 -6.36 4.31 14.37
CA GLU A 54 -5.97 5.19 15.47
C GLU A 54 -6.13 6.68 15.10
N ASN A 55 -5.68 7.05 13.89
CA ASN A 55 -5.81 8.42 13.39
C ASN A 55 -7.28 8.82 13.20
N VAL A 56 -8.13 7.98 12.62
CA VAL A 56 -9.57 8.25 12.46
C VAL A 56 -10.24 8.48 13.81
N GLU A 57 -10.03 7.61 14.77
CA GLU A 57 -10.65 7.71 16.11
C GLU A 57 -10.18 8.99 16.82
N LYS A 58 -8.89 9.28 16.77
CA LYS A 58 -8.30 10.48 17.37
C LYS A 58 -8.75 11.78 16.68
N MET A 59 -8.67 11.85 15.36
CA MET A 59 -9.00 13.05 14.59
C MET A 59 -10.51 13.35 14.58
N SER A 60 -11.35 12.31 14.69
CA SER A 60 -12.81 12.48 14.83
C SER A 60 -13.24 12.93 16.24
N GLY A 61 -12.32 12.99 17.22
CA GLY A 61 -12.67 13.23 18.62
C GLY A 61 -13.57 12.14 19.21
N GLY A 62 -13.41 10.88 18.73
CA GLY A 62 -14.21 9.73 19.18
C GLY A 62 -15.58 9.63 18.50
N ARG A 63 -15.92 10.50 17.55
CA ARG A 63 -17.19 10.40 16.78
C ARG A 63 -17.22 9.23 15.80
N MET A 64 -16.04 8.73 15.38
CA MET A 64 -15.93 7.48 14.65
C MET A 64 -15.25 6.41 15.52
N THR A 65 -15.80 5.21 15.52
CA THR A 65 -15.22 4.02 16.13
C THR A 65 -14.99 2.98 15.06
N ILE A 66 -13.78 2.47 14.98
CA ILE A 66 -13.37 1.50 13.96
C ILE A 66 -13.18 0.13 14.59
N GLN A 67 -14.08 -0.81 14.26
CA GLN A 67 -13.91 -2.22 14.58
C GLN A 67 -13.04 -2.86 13.49
N LEU A 68 -11.74 -2.95 13.75
CA LEU A 68 -10.76 -3.54 12.84
C LEU A 68 -10.53 -5.01 13.20
N HIS A 69 -10.72 -5.89 12.23
CA HIS A 69 -10.49 -7.33 12.34
C HIS A 69 -9.14 -7.72 11.74
N ASP A 70 -8.56 -8.78 12.28
CA ASP A 70 -7.29 -9.33 11.81
C ASP A 70 -7.44 -10.01 10.44
N ALA A 71 -6.34 -10.19 9.74
CA ALA A 71 -6.33 -10.84 8.42
C ALA A 71 -6.90 -12.26 8.49
N GLY A 72 -7.93 -12.51 7.69
CA GLY A 72 -8.58 -13.83 7.63
C GLY A 72 -9.65 -14.07 8.70
N GLU A 73 -9.88 -13.13 9.62
CA GLU A 73 -10.88 -13.31 10.71
C GLU A 73 -12.31 -13.33 10.17
N ILE A 74 -12.65 -12.46 9.22
CA ILE A 74 -14.00 -12.39 8.61
C ILE A 74 -14.03 -13.10 7.26
N VAL A 75 -13.09 -12.74 6.38
CA VAL A 75 -12.94 -13.33 5.04
C VAL A 75 -11.47 -13.56 4.70
N PRO A 76 -11.16 -14.51 3.81
CA PRO A 76 -9.79 -14.63 3.28
C PRO A 76 -9.30 -13.29 2.72
N PRO A 77 -8.02 -12.90 2.90
CA PRO A 77 -7.49 -11.61 2.46
C PRO A 77 -7.77 -11.25 0.98
N THR A 78 -7.79 -12.25 0.09
CA THR A 78 -8.11 -12.08 -1.33
C THR A 78 -9.59 -11.77 -1.59
N LYS A 79 -10.47 -11.93 -0.60
CA LYS A 79 -11.93 -11.69 -0.68
C LYS A 79 -12.39 -10.38 -0.04
N ILE A 80 -11.47 -9.59 0.49
CA ILE A 80 -11.81 -8.30 1.15
C ILE A 80 -12.53 -7.35 0.17
N TYR A 81 -12.08 -7.27 -1.08
CA TYR A 81 -12.77 -6.47 -2.11
C TYR A 81 -14.25 -6.86 -2.22
N ASP A 82 -14.55 -8.14 -2.41
CA ASP A 82 -15.94 -8.63 -2.53
C ASP A 82 -16.74 -8.33 -1.26
N ALA A 83 -16.15 -8.55 -0.08
CA ALA A 83 -16.79 -8.32 1.22
C ALA A 83 -17.17 -6.85 1.45
N VAL A 84 -16.34 -5.89 1.00
CA VAL A 84 -16.64 -4.46 1.09
C VAL A 84 -17.70 -4.08 0.07
N ARG A 85 -17.56 -4.51 -1.20
CA ARG A 85 -18.52 -4.25 -2.27
C ARG A 85 -19.92 -4.74 -1.89
N ASP A 86 -20.01 -5.97 -1.41
CA ASP A 86 -21.29 -6.62 -1.08
C ASP A 86 -21.83 -6.20 0.29
N GLY A 87 -21.06 -5.43 1.07
CA GLY A 87 -21.48 -4.78 2.31
C GLY A 87 -21.43 -5.66 3.55
N LEU A 88 -20.67 -6.74 3.54
CA LEU A 88 -20.29 -7.48 4.74
C LEU A 88 -19.35 -6.66 5.63
N LEU A 89 -18.51 -5.81 5.00
CA LEU A 89 -17.59 -4.86 5.63
C LEU A 89 -17.91 -3.43 5.17
N ASP A 90 -17.70 -2.44 6.04
CA ASP A 90 -17.79 -1.02 5.69
C ASP A 90 -16.53 -0.54 4.97
N PHE A 91 -15.38 -1.12 5.36
CA PHE A 91 -14.08 -0.81 4.76
C PHE A 91 -13.18 -2.04 4.74
N GLY A 92 -12.14 -1.96 3.92
CA GLY A 92 -11.08 -2.95 3.89
C GLY A 92 -9.78 -2.36 3.35
N MET A 93 -8.67 -3.04 3.60
CA MET A 93 -7.38 -2.71 2.98
C MET A 93 -6.86 -3.91 2.23
N ASN A 94 -6.44 -3.68 0.99
CA ASN A 94 -5.71 -4.66 0.20
C ASN A 94 -4.80 -3.98 -0.82
N THR A 95 -4.26 -4.77 -1.73
CA THR A 95 -3.46 -4.28 -2.86
C THR A 95 -4.28 -4.31 -4.16
N PRO A 96 -4.23 -3.24 -5.00
CA PRO A 96 -4.96 -3.17 -6.27
C PRO A 96 -4.69 -4.35 -7.21
N ALA A 97 -3.45 -4.86 -7.25
CA ALA A 97 -3.06 -5.96 -8.12
C ALA A 97 -3.78 -7.29 -7.82
N TRP A 98 -4.35 -7.47 -6.62
CA TRP A 98 -5.12 -8.69 -6.33
C TRP A 98 -6.45 -8.76 -7.08
N GLN A 99 -6.92 -7.64 -7.62
CA GLN A 99 -8.09 -7.56 -8.47
C GLN A 99 -7.75 -7.50 -9.97
N LYS A 100 -6.51 -7.81 -10.39
CA LYS A 100 -6.07 -7.71 -11.79
C LYS A 100 -6.92 -8.52 -12.76
N GLY A 101 -7.55 -9.60 -12.32
CA GLY A 101 -8.49 -10.38 -13.13
C GLY A 101 -9.76 -9.60 -13.52
N LYS A 102 -10.19 -8.62 -12.69
CA LYS A 102 -11.31 -7.71 -12.95
C LYS A 102 -10.82 -6.33 -13.43
N TYR A 103 -9.71 -5.87 -12.87
CA TYR A 103 -9.12 -4.56 -13.11
C TYR A 103 -7.64 -4.70 -13.46
N PRO A 104 -7.28 -4.98 -14.73
CA PRO A 104 -5.87 -5.19 -15.14
C PRO A 104 -4.95 -4.02 -14.76
N ALA A 105 -5.48 -2.78 -14.80
CA ALA A 105 -4.73 -1.58 -14.41
C ALA A 105 -4.31 -1.55 -12.92
N GLY A 106 -4.84 -2.44 -12.09
CA GLY A 106 -4.39 -2.57 -10.69
C GLY A 106 -2.89 -2.81 -10.54
N ASP A 107 -2.26 -3.46 -11.51
CA ASP A 107 -0.81 -3.67 -11.55
C ASP A 107 0.00 -2.37 -11.72
N LEU A 108 -0.62 -1.25 -12.13
CA LEU A 108 0.03 0.04 -12.31
C LEU A 108 0.07 0.92 -11.05
N TYR A 109 -0.53 0.48 -9.94
CA TYR A 109 -0.55 1.21 -8.67
C TYR A 109 0.57 0.77 -7.73
N TYR A 110 1.70 0.38 -8.32
CA TYR A 110 2.98 0.04 -7.69
C TYR A 110 4.11 0.79 -8.38
N THR A 111 5.32 0.75 -7.83
CA THR A 111 6.50 1.04 -8.63
C THR A 111 6.60 0.04 -9.77
N LEU A 112 7.02 0.50 -10.93
CA LEU A 112 7.13 -0.37 -12.09
C LEU A 112 8.52 -1.00 -12.19
N PRO A 113 8.62 -2.27 -12.63
CA PRO A 113 9.91 -2.94 -12.77
C PRO A 113 10.92 -2.14 -13.61
N GLY A 114 12.20 -2.40 -13.41
CA GLY A 114 13.30 -1.74 -14.13
C GLY A 114 13.47 -0.26 -13.80
N GLY A 115 12.82 0.26 -12.74
CA GLY A 115 12.86 1.68 -12.40
C GLY A 115 12.14 2.56 -13.45
N VAL A 116 11.12 2.01 -14.13
CA VAL A 116 10.29 2.78 -15.09
C VAL A 116 9.44 3.80 -14.36
N LEU A 117 8.91 3.41 -13.22
CA LEU A 117 8.23 4.29 -12.25
C LEU A 117 8.81 3.99 -10.87
N GLU A 118 9.60 4.93 -10.36
CA GLU A 118 10.24 4.81 -9.04
C GLU A 118 9.31 5.35 -7.94
N PHE A 119 9.75 5.21 -6.69
CA PHE A 119 8.95 5.57 -5.54
C PHE A 119 8.45 7.02 -5.55
N ASN A 120 9.35 8.00 -5.75
CA ASN A 120 8.97 9.41 -5.75
C ASN A 120 7.99 9.73 -6.90
N ASP A 121 8.24 9.14 -8.08
CA ASP A 121 7.36 9.30 -9.24
C ASP A 121 5.95 8.80 -8.91
N LEU A 122 5.85 7.63 -8.31
CA LEU A 122 4.59 6.99 -7.94
C LEU A 122 3.81 7.83 -6.91
N ILE A 123 4.49 8.33 -5.86
CA ILE A 123 3.84 9.12 -4.81
C ILE A 123 3.33 10.45 -5.34
N ILE A 124 4.16 11.17 -6.09
CA ILE A 124 3.77 12.47 -6.63
C ILE A 124 2.66 12.29 -7.66
N TRP A 125 2.76 11.28 -8.54
CA TRP A 125 1.70 10.96 -9.48
C TRP A 125 0.39 10.60 -8.77
N MET A 126 0.46 9.77 -7.72
CA MET A 126 -0.71 9.31 -6.98
C MET A 126 -1.46 10.48 -6.31
N TYR A 127 -0.74 11.38 -5.65
CA TYR A 127 -1.38 12.44 -4.85
C TYR A 127 -1.59 13.77 -5.61
N ALA A 128 -0.84 14.02 -6.69
CA ALA A 128 -0.88 15.29 -7.43
C ALA A 128 -0.84 15.14 -8.96
N GLY A 129 -0.63 13.93 -9.49
CA GLY A 129 -0.53 13.66 -10.92
C GLY A 129 -1.76 13.01 -11.55
N GLY A 130 -2.88 12.86 -10.81
CA GLY A 130 -4.11 12.26 -11.31
C GLY A 130 -4.27 10.76 -10.98
N GLY A 131 -3.33 10.17 -10.22
CA GLY A 131 -3.35 8.75 -9.88
C GLY A 131 -4.54 8.35 -9.00
N LYS A 132 -4.87 9.19 -8.00
CA LYS A 132 -6.01 8.96 -7.09
C LYS A 132 -7.34 9.00 -7.85
N GLU A 133 -7.51 9.94 -8.75
CA GLU A 133 -8.71 10.08 -9.58
C GLU A 133 -8.89 8.88 -10.52
N LEU A 134 -7.80 8.42 -11.13
CA LEU A 134 -7.81 7.21 -11.98
C LEU A 134 -8.06 5.94 -11.16
N ALA A 135 -7.55 5.84 -9.93
CA ALA A 135 -7.88 4.74 -9.03
C ALA A 135 -9.38 4.73 -8.71
N GLN A 136 -9.98 5.88 -8.41
CA GLN A 136 -11.41 5.99 -8.19
C GLN A 136 -12.22 5.66 -9.45
N GLU A 137 -11.77 6.10 -10.63
CA GLU A 137 -12.40 5.78 -11.91
C GLU A 137 -12.37 4.27 -12.20
N MET A 138 -11.29 3.57 -11.84
CA MET A 138 -11.16 2.12 -12.00
C MET A 138 -12.27 1.36 -11.28
N TYR A 139 -12.60 1.77 -10.06
CA TYR A 139 -13.66 1.15 -9.25
C TYR A 139 -15.04 1.76 -9.49
N LYS A 140 -15.12 2.86 -10.25
CA LYS A 140 -16.36 3.61 -10.53
C LYS A 140 -17.08 3.97 -9.22
N GLU A 141 -18.38 3.62 -9.15
CA GLU A 141 -19.18 3.85 -7.95
C GLU A 141 -19.29 2.61 -7.04
N GLU A 142 -18.60 1.52 -7.35
CA GLU A 142 -18.66 0.32 -6.53
C GLU A 142 -18.05 0.55 -5.15
N LEU A 143 -16.90 1.21 -5.11
CA LEU A 143 -16.15 1.51 -3.89
C LEU A 143 -15.59 2.94 -3.95
N ILE A 144 -15.39 3.53 -2.78
CA ILE A 144 -14.53 4.69 -2.61
C ILE A 144 -13.14 4.21 -2.20
N VAL A 145 -12.09 4.74 -2.84
CA VAL A 145 -10.73 4.28 -2.59
C VAL A 145 -9.77 5.43 -2.28
N PHE A 146 -8.85 5.17 -1.35
CA PHE A 146 -7.77 6.06 -1.00
C PHE A 146 -6.45 5.28 -0.92
N PRO A 147 -5.30 5.89 -1.27
CA PRO A 147 -4.00 5.31 -0.95
C PRO A 147 -3.86 5.14 0.56
N LEU A 148 -3.35 3.98 1.00
CA LEU A 148 -3.12 3.70 2.41
C LEU A 148 -1.90 2.81 2.60
N GLY A 149 -0.83 3.40 3.14
CA GLY A 149 0.42 2.68 3.42
C GLY A 149 1.35 2.58 2.21
N LEU A 150 2.63 2.64 2.51
CA LEU A 150 3.75 2.53 1.59
C LEU A 150 4.77 1.59 2.18
N THR A 151 5.38 0.74 1.35
CA THR A 151 6.50 -0.10 1.78
C THR A 151 7.84 0.58 1.50
N PRO A 152 8.88 0.36 2.33
CA PRO A 152 10.26 0.54 1.90
C PRO A 152 10.59 -0.36 0.70
N PRO A 153 11.72 -0.11 0.00
CA PRO A 153 12.15 -0.95 -1.12
C PRO A 153 12.38 -2.40 -0.70
N GLU A 154 12.01 -3.31 -1.59
CA GLU A 154 12.13 -4.76 -1.41
C GLU A 154 13.38 -5.28 -2.13
N GLU A 155 14.04 -6.30 -1.59
CA GLU A 155 15.09 -7.03 -2.29
C GLU A 155 14.60 -8.40 -2.73
N VAL A 156 15.33 -9.02 -3.66
CA VAL A 156 15.05 -10.38 -4.10
C VAL A 156 16.00 -11.36 -3.39
N TRP A 157 15.43 -12.33 -2.70
CA TRP A 157 16.18 -13.35 -2.00
C TRP A 157 16.41 -14.59 -2.86
N SER A 158 17.55 -15.25 -2.68
CA SER A 158 17.89 -16.43 -3.47
C SER A 158 18.79 -17.41 -2.70
N LYS A 159 18.70 -18.68 -3.09
CA LYS A 159 19.56 -19.76 -2.54
C LYS A 159 20.95 -19.74 -3.15
N LYS A 160 21.10 -19.17 -4.35
CA LYS A 160 22.35 -19.04 -5.10
C LYS A 160 22.65 -17.57 -5.38
N PRO A 161 23.91 -17.17 -5.55
CA PRO A 161 24.25 -15.79 -5.88
C PRO A 161 23.70 -15.43 -7.27
N VAL A 162 23.04 -14.26 -7.36
CA VAL A 162 22.62 -13.65 -8.63
C VAL A 162 23.48 -12.41 -8.83
N LYS A 163 24.38 -12.45 -9.80
CA LYS A 163 25.32 -11.37 -10.13
C LYS A 163 24.96 -10.66 -11.46
N SER A 164 24.15 -11.32 -12.28
CA SER A 164 23.69 -10.84 -13.59
C SER A 164 22.32 -11.41 -13.91
N LEU A 165 21.63 -10.84 -14.93
CA LEU A 165 20.35 -11.37 -15.42
C LEU A 165 20.50 -12.80 -16.01
N ALA A 166 21.69 -13.19 -16.43
CA ALA A 166 21.92 -14.55 -16.94
C ALA A 166 21.74 -15.62 -15.85
N ASP A 167 22.00 -15.28 -14.58
CA ASP A 167 21.87 -16.19 -13.44
C ASP A 167 20.40 -16.49 -13.09
N ILE A 168 19.46 -15.67 -13.60
CA ILE A 168 18.01 -15.80 -13.39
C ILE A 168 17.42 -16.90 -14.26
N LYS A 169 18.04 -17.16 -15.42
CA LYS A 169 17.53 -18.15 -16.36
C LYS A 169 17.44 -19.54 -15.72
N GLY A 170 16.24 -20.13 -15.80
CA GLY A 170 15.93 -21.44 -15.25
C GLY A 170 15.68 -21.46 -13.74
N MET A 171 15.79 -20.32 -13.03
CA MET A 171 15.36 -20.23 -11.63
C MET A 171 13.86 -20.39 -11.50
N LYS A 172 13.44 -20.98 -10.40
CA LYS A 172 12.03 -20.99 -9.96
C LYS A 172 11.86 -19.88 -8.92
N ILE A 173 11.11 -18.83 -9.28
CA ILE A 173 10.96 -17.63 -8.48
C ILE A 173 9.52 -17.47 -8.03
N ARG A 174 9.30 -17.24 -6.72
CA ARG A 174 8.03 -16.75 -6.24
C ARG A 174 7.97 -15.25 -6.49
N ALA A 175 6.95 -14.81 -7.21
CA ALA A 175 6.73 -13.41 -7.55
C ALA A 175 5.24 -13.05 -7.52
N ALA A 176 4.92 -11.75 -7.63
CA ALA A 176 3.56 -11.25 -7.68
C ALA A 176 3.45 -10.03 -8.61
N GLY A 177 2.24 -9.77 -9.15
CA GLY A 177 1.97 -8.59 -9.97
C GLY A 177 2.70 -8.60 -11.32
N LEU A 178 3.11 -7.42 -11.77
CA LEU A 178 3.74 -7.21 -13.09
C LEU A 178 5.16 -7.82 -13.18
N SER A 179 5.84 -7.95 -12.06
CA SER A 179 7.19 -8.54 -12.03
C SER A 179 7.21 -10.02 -12.44
N MET A 180 6.10 -10.75 -12.28
CA MET A 180 6.00 -12.13 -12.78
C MET A 180 6.36 -12.20 -14.25
N GLU A 181 5.80 -11.32 -15.07
CA GLU A 181 6.04 -11.27 -16.51
C GLU A 181 7.50 -10.85 -16.84
N LEU A 182 8.09 -9.98 -16.04
CA LEU A 182 9.51 -9.64 -16.17
C LEU A 182 10.40 -10.86 -15.93
N TRP A 183 10.18 -11.60 -14.84
CA TRP A 183 10.95 -12.80 -14.55
C TRP A 183 10.79 -13.87 -15.61
N GLU A 184 9.57 -14.07 -16.15
CA GLU A 184 9.33 -14.99 -17.26
C GLU A 184 10.08 -14.58 -18.54
N LYS A 185 10.08 -13.27 -18.89
CA LYS A 185 10.86 -12.76 -20.03
C LYS A 185 12.38 -12.92 -19.82
N LEU A 186 12.84 -12.99 -18.57
CA LEU A 186 14.23 -13.29 -18.21
C LEU A 186 14.55 -14.79 -18.17
N GLY A 187 13.55 -15.65 -18.44
CA GLY A 187 13.70 -17.11 -18.50
C GLY A 187 13.56 -17.84 -17.18
N ALA A 188 13.02 -17.21 -16.15
CA ALA A 188 12.62 -17.88 -14.93
C ALA A 188 11.28 -18.61 -15.08
N SER A 189 11.04 -19.61 -14.22
CA SER A 189 9.72 -20.17 -13.95
C SER A 189 9.12 -19.46 -12.75
N VAL A 190 7.92 -18.90 -12.90
CA VAL A 190 7.32 -18.06 -11.85
C VAL A 190 6.10 -18.72 -11.24
N VAL A 191 5.95 -18.57 -9.92
CA VAL A 191 4.80 -19.07 -9.16
C VAL A 191 4.36 -18.03 -8.13
N LEU A 192 3.05 -17.89 -7.94
CA LEU A 192 2.47 -17.13 -6.85
C LEU A 192 2.20 -18.07 -5.67
N LEU A 193 2.75 -17.77 -4.50
CA LEU A 193 2.52 -18.49 -3.25
C LEU A 193 2.06 -17.52 -2.16
N ALA A 194 1.20 -18.00 -1.29
CA ALA A 194 0.81 -17.26 -0.09
C ALA A 194 2.02 -17.11 0.88
N ALA A 195 2.01 -16.08 1.74
CA ALA A 195 3.12 -15.76 2.63
C ALA A 195 3.60 -16.97 3.47
N GLY A 196 2.68 -17.71 4.06
CA GLY A 196 3.00 -18.88 4.89
C GLY A 196 3.58 -20.08 4.13
N GLU A 197 3.52 -20.09 2.79
CA GLU A 197 4.02 -21.16 1.93
C GLU A 197 5.45 -20.91 1.44
N VAL A 198 5.93 -19.65 1.51
CA VAL A 198 7.21 -19.22 0.92
C VAL A 198 8.40 -19.94 1.54
N VAL A 199 8.58 -19.86 2.85
CA VAL A 199 9.70 -20.48 3.54
C VAL A 199 9.69 -22.01 3.40
N PRO A 200 8.56 -22.72 3.61
CA PRO A 200 8.46 -24.15 3.31
C PRO A 200 8.81 -24.51 1.86
N ALA A 201 8.42 -23.68 0.87
CA ALA A 201 8.76 -23.94 -0.54
C ALA A 201 10.26 -23.78 -0.82
N LEU A 202 10.91 -22.77 -0.22
CA LEU A 202 12.37 -22.60 -0.27
C LEU A 202 13.09 -23.79 0.38
N GLN A 203 12.67 -24.19 1.58
CA GLN A 203 13.29 -25.31 2.30
C GLN A 203 13.26 -26.62 1.50
N ARG A 204 12.11 -26.90 0.87
CA ARG A 204 11.93 -28.12 0.05
C ARG A 204 12.52 -28.01 -1.36
N GLY A 205 13.08 -26.84 -1.75
CA GLY A 205 13.64 -26.63 -3.09
C GLY A 205 12.60 -26.55 -4.20
N LEU A 206 11.34 -26.24 -3.86
CA LEU A 206 10.29 -26.01 -4.85
C LEU A 206 10.48 -24.68 -5.57
N ILE A 207 11.11 -23.70 -4.90
CA ILE A 207 11.55 -22.43 -5.46
C ILE A 207 13.02 -22.17 -5.11
N ASP A 208 13.72 -21.43 -5.96
CA ASP A 208 15.13 -21.05 -5.83
C ASP A 208 15.30 -19.63 -5.30
N GLY A 209 14.30 -18.77 -5.49
CA GLY A 209 14.29 -17.38 -5.08
C GLY A 209 12.89 -16.83 -4.85
N VAL A 210 12.83 -15.65 -4.24
CA VAL A 210 11.58 -14.99 -3.87
C VAL A 210 11.75 -13.49 -3.85
N GLU A 211 10.82 -12.78 -4.45
CA GLU A 211 10.46 -11.42 -4.08
C GLU A 211 9.31 -11.49 -3.08
N PHE A 212 9.40 -10.78 -1.98
CA PHE A 212 8.35 -10.86 -0.97
C PHE A 212 7.99 -9.51 -0.40
N LEU A 213 8.85 -8.94 0.44
CA LEU A 213 8.67 -7.62 1.05
C LEU A 213 10.06 -7.01 1.34
N GLU A 214 10.11 -6.09 2.28
CA GLU A 214 11.34 -5.42 2.72
C GLU A 214 12.00 -6.15 3.91
N ALA A 215 13.21 -5.72 4.28
CA ALA A 215 14.08 -6.45 5.20
C ALA A 215 13.46 -6.80 6.56
N SER A 216 12.58 -5.98 7.14
CA SER A 216 11.98 -6.28 8.45
C SER A 216 10.94 -7.39 8.37
N ALA A 217 10.10 -7.37 7.35
CA ALA A 217 9.10 -8.41 7.11
C ALA A 217 9.76 -9.71 6.68
N ASP A 218 10.76 -9.64 5.79
CA ASP A 218 11.49 -10.79 5.29
C ASP A 218 12.29 -11.51 6.39
N TYR A 219 12.91 -10.75 7.28
CA TYR A 219 13.58 -11.30 8.46
C TYR A 219 12.58 -12.00 9.39
N THR A 220 11.42 -11.38 9.63
CA THR A 220 10.39 -11.89 10.54
C THR A 220 9.83 -13.24 10.10
N ILE A 221 9.70 -13.47 8.80
CA ILE A 221 9.26 -14.77 8.27
C ILE A 221 10.40 -15.79 8.12
N GLY A 222 11.66 -15.41 8.39
CA GLY A 222 12.80 -16.31 8.41
C GLY A 222 13.48 -16.53 7.04
N LEU A 223 13.37 -15.60 6.08
CA LEU A 223 14.06 -15.74 4.78
C LEU A 223 15.58 -15.84 4.92
N HIS A 224 16.18 -15.14 5.89
CA HIS A 224 17.61 -15.18 6.19
C HIS A 224 18.10 -16.56 6.64
N GLU A 225 17.24 -17.41 7.16
CA GLU A 225 17.59 -18.79 7.59
C GLU A 225 17.67 -19.75 6.40
N VAL A 226 16.92 -19.49 5.32
CA VAL A 226 16.76 -20.40 4.18
C VAL A 226 17.42 -19.90 2.89
N CYS A 227 17.71 -18.60 2.78
CA CYS A 227 18.40 -17.97 1.67
C CYS A 227 19.71 -17.33 2.14
N LYS A 228 20.83 -17.71 1.49
CA LYS A 228 22.15 -17.14 1.78
C LYS A 228 22.48 -15.87 1.01
N TYR A 229 21.67 -15.54 0.02
CA TYR A 229 21.91 -14.42 -0.89
C TYR A 229 20.66 -13.58 -1.04
N ARG A 230 20.88 -12.31 -1.27
CA ARG A 230 19.88 -11.36 -1.81
C ARG A 230 20.55 -10.47 -2.83
N PHE A 231 19.79 -9.90 -3.74
CA PHE A 231 20.31 -9.00 -4.74
C PHE A 231 19.44 -7.78 -4.95
N GLY A 232 20.11 -6.69 -5.35
CA GLY A 232 19.54 -5.41 -5.70
C GLY A 232 20.32 -4.71 -6.83
N PRO A 233 19.95 -3.49 -7.22
CA PRO A 233 18.77 -2.78 -6.76
C PRO A 233 17.50 -3.56 -7.12
N PRO A 234 16.37 -3.28 -6.48
CA PRO A 234 15.11 -3.95 -6.77
C PRO A 234 14.68 -3.62 -8.21
N VAL A 235 14.91 -4.57 -9.13
CA VAL A 235 14.53 -4.46 -10.54
C VAL A 235 13.12 -4.92 -10.83
N HIS A 236 12.46 -5.49 -9.82
CA HIS A 236 11.05 -5.81 -9.79
C HIS A 236 10.21 -4.65 -9.24
N MET A 237 9.02 -4.88 -8.81
CA MET A 237 8.22 -3.87 -8.08
C MET A 237 8.82 -3.63 -6.70
N SER A 238 9.54 -2.52 -6.54
CA SER A 238 10.32 -2.29 -5.32
C SER A 238 9.50 -1.73 -4.15
N ASN A 239 8.38 -1.06 -4.43
CA ASN A 239 7.55 -0.43 -3.42
C ASN A 239 6.08 -0.62 -3.75
N ASN A 240 5.27 -0.80 -2.72
CA ASN A 240 3.84 -0.98 -2.85
C ASN A 240 3.08 0.20 -2.24
N ILE A 241 1.98 0.59 -2.89
CA ILE A 241 0.92 1.40 -2.27
C ILE A 241 -0.29 0.49 -2.08
N PHE A 242 -0.71 0.32 -0.84
CA PHE A 242 -1.98 -0.33 -0.56
C PHE A 242 -3.13 0.66 -0.74
N GLN A 243 -4.33 0.13 -0.76
CA GLN A 243 -5.54 0.94 -0.85
C GLN A 243 -6.49 0.67 0.31
N LEU A 244 -7.04 1.73 0.85
CA LEU A 244 -8.24 1.70 1.68
C LEU A 244 -9.44 1.68 0.74
N MET A 245 -10.27 0.67 0.87
CA MET A 245 -11.53 0.53 0.16
C MET A 245 -12.68 0.78 1.13
N ILE A 246 -13.63 1.60 0.77
CA ILE A 246 -14.79 1.94 1.59
C ILE A 246 -16.05 1.66 0.77
N LYS A 247 -17.02 1.00 1.40
CA LYS A 247 -18.34 0.80 0.81
C LYS A 247 -18.97 2.14 0.46
N THR A 248 -19.41 2.30 -0.77
CA THR A 248 -19.97 3.58 -1.27
C THR A 248 -21.14 4.08 -0.43
N LYS A 249 -22.01 3.18 0.06
CA LYS A 249 -23.11 3.55 0.96
C LYS A 249 -22.59 4.12 2.28
N SER A 250 -21.70 3.42 2.97
CA SER A 250 -21.11 3.86 4.24
C SER A 250 -20.40 5.22 4.10
N TRP A 251 -19.73 5.45 2.95
CA TRP A 251 -19.12 6.74 2.65
C TRP A 251 -20.16 7.85 2.42
N LYS A 252 -21.22 7.59 1.65
CA LYS A 252 -22.26 8.60 1.35
C LYS A 252 -22.99 9.07 2.62
N GLU A 253 -23.14 8.19 3.60
CA GLU A 253 -23.79 8.47 4.89
C GLU A 253 -22.93 9.30 5.86
N LEU A 254 -21.62 9.44 5.60
CA LEU A 254 -20.75 10.28 6.44
C LEU A 254 -21.01 11.76 6.24
N PRO A 255 -21.04 12.56 7.33
CA PRO A 255 -20.92 14.01 7.27
C PRO A 255 -19.62 14.46 6.58
N ALA A 256 -19.62 15.65 6.00
CA ALA A 256 -18.49 16.15 5.22
C ALA A 256 -17.18 16.24 6.03
N ASP A 257 -17.26 16.63 7.30
CA ASP A 257 -16.12 16.71 8.20
C ASP A 257 -15.54 15.35 8.54
N LEU A 258 -16.37 14.31 8.73
CA LEU A 258 -15.89 12.93 8.95
C LEU A 258 -15.31 12.32 7.66
N LYS A 259 -15.80 12.69 6.47
CA LYS A 259 -15.14 12.34 5.20
C LYS A 259 -13.73 12.89 5.13
N ALA A 260 -13.56 14.17 5.50
CA ALA A 260 -12.23 14.80 5.56
C ALA A 260 -11.31 14.12 6.60
N VAL A 261 -11.87 13.70 7.74
CA VAL A 261 -11.13 12.91 8.75
C VAL A 261 -10.63 11.59 8.17
N VAL A 262 -11.50 10.81 7.52
CA VAL A 262 -11.15 9.49 6.96
C VAL A 262 -10.05 9.62 5.91
N GLU A 263 -10.16 10.58 4.99
CA GLU A 263 -9.16 10.83 3.95
C GLU A 263 -7.85 11.38 4.54
N GLY A 264 -7.92 12.38 5.42
CA GLY A 264 -6.75 12.95 6.09
C GLY A 264 -6.01 11.92 6.96
N ALA A 265 -6.75 11.04 7.64
CA ALA A 265 -6.20 9.93 8.41
C ALA A 265 -5.46 8.91 7.52
N ALA A 266 -5.95 8.64 6.31
CA ALA A 266 -5.28 7.74 5.36
C ALA A 266 -3.94 8.32 4.89
N MET A 267 -3.91 9.61 4.55
CA MET A 267 -2.66 10.30 4.20
C MET A 267 -1.69 10.34 5.37
N ALA A 268 -2.16 10.72 6.57
CA ALA A 268 -1.33 10.76 7.78
C ALA A 268 -0.75 9.38 8.11
N ALA A 269 -1.57 8.32 8.10
CA ALA A 269 -1.12 6.96 8.36
C ALA A 269 -0.09 6.48 7.32
N THR A 270 -0.28 6.83 6.04
CA THR A 270 0.66 6.49 4.98
C THR A 270 2.05 7.06 5.26
N PHE A 271 2.18 8.35 5.54
CA PHE A 271 3.50 8.97 5.78
C PHE A 271 4.09 8.61 7.15
N GLN A 272 3.28 8.58 8.20
CA GLN A 272 3.72 8.17 9.53
C GLN A 272 4.21 6.70 9.55
N GLY A 273 3.45 5.81 8.90
CA GLY A 273 3.78 4.41 8.79
C GLY A 273 5.06 4.21 7.99
N TYR A 274 5.16 4.83 6.81
CA TYR A 274 6.33 4.75 5.93
C TYR A 274 7.63 5.16 6.65
N THR A 275 7.62 6.30 7.34
CA THR A 275 8.82 6.80 8.02
C THR A 275 9.26 5.89 9.18
N LYS A 276 8.31 5.37 9.97
CA LYS A 276 8.59 4.39 11.02
C LYS A 276 9.13 3.09 10.45
N TRP A 277 8.53 2.64 9.36
CA TRP A 277 8.92 1.39 8.70
C TRP A 277 10.33 1.44 8.13
N TRP A 278 10.75 2.59 7.59
CA TRP A 278 12.13 2.78 7.15
C TRP A 278 13.15 2.58 8.29
N VAL A 279 12.86 3.11 9.47
CA VAL A 279 13.74 2.91 10.63
C VAL A 279 13.84 1.43 11.00
N GLU A 280 12.71 0.73 11.07
CA GLU A 280 12.67 -0.72 11.31
C GLU A 280 13.47 -1.48 10.21
N THR A 281 13.25 -1.16 8.94
CA THR A 281 13.94 -1.79 7.81
C THR A 281 15.46 -1.66 7.89
N ILE A 282 15.99 -0.48 8.25
CA ILE A 282 17.43 -0.24 8.41
C ILE A 282 18.02 -1.12 9.53
N GLU A 283 17.30 -1.25 10.65
CA GLU A 283 17.74 -2.09 11.77
C GLU A 283 17.76 -3.57 11.39
N PHE A 284 16.74 -4.04 10.67
CA PHE A 284 16.68 -5.43 10.23
C PHE A 284 17.66 -5.74 9.10
N ASP A 285 17.91 -4.80 8.19
CA ASP A 285 18.97 -4.93 7.18
C ASP A 285 20.34 -5.17 7.85
N LYS A 286 20.62 -4.46 8.94
CA LYS A 286 21.83 -4.73 9.73
C LYS A 286 21.85 -6.16 10.29
N LYS A 287 20.74 -6.63 10.90
CA LYS A 287 20.63 -8.01 11.42
C LYS A 287 20.85 -9.05 10.33
N ILE A 288 20.28 -8.84 9.13
CA ILE A 288 20.46 -9.73 7.97
C ILE A 288 21.92 -9.82 7.56
N ARG A 289 22.63 -8.68 7.50
CA ARG A 289 24.08 -8.67 7.19
C ARG A 289 24.92 -9.34 8.29
N ASP A 290 24.61 -9.08 9.56
CA ASP A 290 25.29 -9.67 10.71
C ASP A 290 25.07 -11.21 10.77
N TYR A 291 23.93 -11.68 10.28
CA TYR A 291 23.65 -13.12 10.12
C TYR A 291 24.51 -13.80 9.04
N GLY A 292 25.10 -13.01 8.13
CA GLY A 292 25.99 -13.50 7.08
C GLY A 292 25.33 -13.66 5.71
N VAL A 293 24.16 -13.07 5.48
CA VAL A 293 23.54 -13.02 4.15
C VAL A 293 24.37 -12.12 3.22
N VAL A 294 24.71 -12.64 2.05
CA VAL A 294 25.52 -11.94 1.05
C VAL A 294 24.61 -11.17 0.10
N THR A 295 24.81 -9.86 0.01
CA THR A 295 24.10 -9.00 -0.94
C THR A 295 24.92 -8.83 -2.21
N THR A 296 24.32 -9.12 -3.38
CA THR A 296 24.91 -8.85 -4.70
C THR A 296 24.18 -7.69 -5.38
N LYS A 297 24.80 -7.09 -6.38
CA LYS A 297 24.24 -5.95 -7.10
C LYS A 297 24.29 -6.18 -8.60
N LEU A 298 23.14 -6.01 -9.26
CA LEU A 298 23.04 -6.07 -10.71
C LEU A 298 23.73 -4.85 -11.36
N SER A 299 24.39 -5.09 -12.49
CA SER A 299 25.07 -4.05 -13.23
C SER A 299 24.10 -2.99 -13.80
N PRO A 300 24.56 -1.75 -14.10
CA PRO A 300 23.74 -0.77 -14.80
C PRO A 300 23.20 -1.28 -16.15
N LYS A 301 23.96 -2.14 -16.84
CA LYS A 301 23.53 -2.78 -18.09
C LYS A 301 22.34 -3.72 -17.85
N ASP A 302 22.40 -4.53 -16.79
CA ASP A 302 21.29 -5.43 -16.42
C ASP A 302 20.04 -4.64 -16.02
N GLN A 303 20.21 -3.56 -15.25
CA GLN A 303 19.11 -2.66 -14.89
C GLN A 303 18.46 -2.00 -16.13
N ALA A 304 19.26 -1.57 -17.09
CA ALA A 304 18.75 -1.03 -18.36
C ALA A 304 17.96 -2.09 -19.16
N LYS A 305 18.42 -3.34 -19.15
CA LYS A 305 17.72 -4.45 -19.82
C LYS A 305 16.39 -4.77 -19.15
N THR A 306 16.30 -4.74 -17.83
CA THR A 306 15.01 -4.91 -17.15
C THR A 306 14.02 -3.79 -17.48
N ARG A 307 14.51 -2.54 -17.60
CA ARG A 307 13.68 -1.40 -18.05
C ARG A 307 13.13 -1.61 -19.45
N GLU A 308 13.96 -2.02 -20.39
CA GLU A 308 13.55 -2.32 -21.77
C GLU A 308 12.44 -3.38 -21.80
N LEU A 309 12.62 -4.49 -21.08
CA LEU A 309 11.62 -5.58 -21.02
C LEU A 309 10.32 -5.11 -20.36
N THR A 310 10.40 -4.29 -19.32
CA THR A 310 9.21 -3.72 -18.68
C THR A 310 8.41 -2.83 -19.64
N MET A 311 9.09 -1.99 -20.42
CA MET A 311 8.41 -1.16 -21.44
C MET A 311 7.68 -2.02 -22.47
N GLN A 312 8.28 -3.14 -22.91
CA GLN A 312 7.61 -4.09 -23.79
C GLN A 312 6.34 -4.69 -23.15
N ILE A 313 6.41 -5.09 -21.87
CA ILE A 313 5.26 -5.62 -21.12
C ILE A 313 4.14 -4.56 -21.04
N LEU A 314 4.49 -3.32 -20.69
CA LEU A 314 3.52 -2.23 -20.57
C LEU A 314 2.84 -1.93 -21.92
N ASP A 315 3.58 -1.95 -23.02
CA ASP A 315 3.04 -1.75 -24.36
C ASP A 315 2.14 -2.91 -24.81
N GLU A 316 2.51 -4.15 -24.49
CA GLU A 316 1.69 -5.35 -24.78
C GLU A 316 0.36 -5.29 -24.01
N LYS A 317 0.38 -4.99 -22.71
CA LYS A 317 -0.82 -4.86 -21.86
C LYS A 317 -1.71 -3.68 -22.27
N SER A 318 -1.11 -2.56 -22.66
CA SER A 318 -1.86 -1.39 -23.17
C SER A 318 -2.68 -1.69 -24.42
N LYS A 319 -2.25 -2.65 -25.26
CA LYS A 319 -3.03 -3.08 -26.42
C LYS A 319 -4.23 -3.97 -26.05
N GLN A 320 -4.18 -4.60 -24.87
CA GLN A 320 -5.19 -5.56 -24.42
C GLN A 320 -6.32 -4.90 -23.62
N ASP A 321 -6.03 -3.82 -22.88
CA ASP A 321 -6.98 -3.15 -22.01
C ASP A 321 -6.92 -1.62 -22.17
N PRO A 322 -8.01 -0.97 -22.61
CA PRO A 322 -8.04 0.48 -22.82
C PRO A 322 -7.87 1.29 -21.54
N PHE A 323 -8.33 0.77 -20.38
CA PHE A 323 -8.17 1.47 -19.11
C PHE A 323 -6.74 1.35 -18.60
N PHE A 324 -6.10 0.18 -18.77
CA PHE A 324 -4.67 0.02 -18.52
C PHE A 324 -3.86 1.03 -19.36
N ALA A 325 -4.16 1.13 -20.67
CA ALA A 325 -3.52 2.09 -21.55
C ALA A 325 -3.69 3.54 -21.08
N LYS A 326 -4.89 3.91 -20.57
CA LYS A 326 -5.18 5.23 -20.03
C LYS A 326 -4.32 5.54 -18.80
N VAL A 327 -4.26 4.61 -17.84
CA VAL A 327 -3.47 4.77 -16.62
C VAL A 327 -1.98 4.85 -16.96
N TRP A 328 -1.48 3.92 -17.79
CA TRP A 328 -0.08 3.93 -18.22
C TRP A 328 0.30 5.22 -18.97
N LYS A 329 -0.59 5.70 -19.85
CA LYS A 329 -0.36 7.00 -20.52
C LYS A 329 -0.22 8.14 -19.51
N SER A 330 -1.07 8.20 -18.50
CA SER A 330 -1.00 9.22 -17.44
C SER A 330 0.32 9.16 -16.69
N GLN A 331 0.79 7.98 -16.29
CA GLN A 331 2.07 7.79 -15.62
C GLN A 331 3.24 8.20 -16.53
N ARG A 332 3.25 7.75 -17.78
CA ARG A 332 4.29 8.09 -18.75
C ARG A 332 4.38 9.60 -19.02
N ASP A 333 3.25 10.26 -19.22
CA ASP A 333 3.20 11.70 -19.45
C ASP A 333 3.67 12.48 -18.21
N PHE A 334 3.38 11.96 -17.01
CA PHE A 334 3.90 12.51 -15.75
C PHE A 334 5.41 12.35 -15.66
N ILE A 335 5.95 11.14 -15.89
CA ILE A 335 7.40 10.86 -15.85
C ILE A 335 8.14 11.77 -16.83
N GLN A 336 7.65 11.95 -18.06
CA GLN A 336 8.25 12.81 -19.06
C GLN A 336 8.38 14.28 -18.61
N ARG A 337 7.42 14.78 -17.82
CA ARG A 337 7.45 16.14 -17.27
C ARG A 337 8.31 16.24 -16.01
N TYR A 338 8.26 15.21 -15.16
CA TYR A 338 8.94 15.20 -13.86
C TYR A 338 10.44 14.94 -13.99
N LYS A 339 10.84 13.97 -14.80
CA LYS A 339 12.20 13.46 -14.87
C LYS A 339 13.26 14.50 -15.24
N PRO A 340 13.07 15.40 -16.23
CA PRO A 340 14.08 16.41 -16.55
C PRO A 340 14.41 17.33 -15.36
N TYR A 341 13.42 17.70 -14.55
CA TYR A 341 13.64 18.50 -13.35
C TYR A 341 14.29 17.69 -12.23
N TYR A 342 13.84 16.45 -12.03
CA TYR A 342 14.43 15.54 -11.05
C TYR A 342 15.92 15.28 -11.36
N ASP A 343 16.26 14.96 -12.62
CA ASP A 343 17.64 14.70 -13.03
C ASP A 343 18.55 15.94 -12.89
N LEU A 344 17.99 17.15 -13.02
CA LEU A 344 18.70 18.40 -12.79
C LEU A 344 19.01 18.64 -11.30
N THR A 345 18.15 18.18 -10.41
CA THR A 345 18.20 18.53 -8.97
C THR A 345 18.75 17.43 -8.07
N LYS A 346 18.92 16.21 -8.57
CA LYS A 346 19.54 15.12 -7.81
C LYS A 346 21.05 15.27 -7.76
N PHE A 347 21.64 14.85 -6.65
CA PHE A 347 23.08 14.65 -6.56
C PHE A 347 23.46 13.30 -7.23
N ASP A 348 24.64 13.26 -7.87
CA ASP A 348 25.21 12.05 -8.46
C ASP A 348 25.69 11.05 -7.39
#